data_6bcb4f160c87599289474d44521e8d6a
#
_entry.id   6bcb4f160c87599289474d44521e8d6a
#
_cell.length_a   1.000
_cell.length_b   1.000
_cell.length_c   1.000
_cell.angle_alpha   90.00
_cell.angle_beta   90.00
_cell.angle_gamma   90.00
#
_symmetry.space_group_name_H-M   'P 1'
#
loop_
_entity.id
_entity.type
_entity.pdbx_description
1 polymer ?
#
loop_
_entity_poly.entity_id
_entity_poly.type
_entity_poly.pdbx_seq_one_letter_code
_entity_poly.pdbx_strand_id
1 'polypeptide(L)'
;MVAAALKSPHRPILAQIIPVRRCNLSCAYCNEYDKTSEPVAVEEMARRIDRLAALGTLAITFSGGEPLLHPELETLVERIRGAGAIATLITNGYLLTAERVKRLNRAGLDYLQISIDNVEPDDVSKKSLKVLDQKLRLLADLAEFDVTINSVLGSSIRRPEDALTVARRVRDLGFKGTVGVLHDQSGQLQPLKPLQRSVYDEILNSRRKSFFSFDYYNQFQKNLVRGLPNQWHCRAGGRYLYICEDGLVHYCSQQRGFPAIPLASYTRDDLERESKAVKSCAPYCSVSCVHQVAALDDLRENPREALSRFFPSREGQGAPTDLPRPIRLLTWFFLPSKPHGKRRVFQNAALRILGVK
;
A
#
# COMPACT_ATOMS: atom_id res chain seq x y z
N MET A 1 7.75 -2.17 12.85
CA MET A 1 7.41 -1.07 11.91
C MET A 1 6.46 -0.04 12.52
N VAL A 2 5.21 -0.38 12.89
CA VAL A 2 4.20 0.60 13.40
C VAL A 2 4.73 1.42 14.57
N ALA A 3 5.29 0.79 15.62
CA ALA A 3 5.86 1.50 16.77
C ALA A 3 7.00 2.47 16.35
N ALA A 4 7.84 2.09 15.42
CA ALA A 4 8.91 2.95 14.92
C ALA A 4 8.36 4.12 14.08
N ALA A 5 7.31 3.88 13.28
CA ALA A 5 6.62 4.93 12.52
C ALA A 5 5.96 5.97 13.43
N LEU A 6 5.34 5.51 14.53
CA LEU A 6 4.67 6.37 15.51
C LEU A 6 5.68 7.21 16.34
N LYS A 7 6.89 6.68 16.62
CA LYS A 7 7.90 7.37 17.41
C LYS A 7 8.56 8.56 16.71
N SER A 8 8.64 8.56 15.39
CA SER A 8 9.32 9.64 14.65
C SER A 8 8.50 10.16 13.48
N PRO A 9 8.11 11.44 13.49
CA PRO A 9 7.40 12.09 12.38
C PRO A 9 8.30 12.43 11.19
N HIS A 10 9.64 12.37 11.36
CA HIS A 10 10.62 12.93 10.43
C HIS A 10 11.35 11.88 9.60
N ARG A 11 10.85 10.62 9.55
CA ARG A 11 11.43 9.56 8.72
C ARG A 11 10.40 9.05 7.70
N PRO A 12 10.82 8.62 6.52
CA PRO A 12 9.95 7.92 5.61
C PRO A 12 9.47 6.60 6.22
N ILE A 13 8.19 6.29 6.09
CA ILE A 13 7.63 4.99 6.50
C ILE A 13 7.79 4.01 5.34
N LEU A 14 7.48 4.46 4.13
CA LEU A 14 7.50 3.65 2.93
C LEU A 14 8.17 4.43 1.79
N ALA A 15 9.15 3.82 1.16
CA ALA A 15 9.68 4.26 -0.12
C ALA A 15 9.33 3.22 -1.20
N GLN A 16 8.71 3.67 -2.27
CA GLN A 16 8.52 2.88 -3.48
C GLN A 16 9.59 3.29 -4.48
N ILE A 17 10.35 2.32 -4.99
CA ILE A 17 11.49 2.55 -5.86
C ILE A 17 11.36 1.72 -7.14
N ILE A 18 11.68 2.31 -8.27
CA ILE A 18 11.50 1.73 -9.60
C ILE A 18 12.85 1.23 -10.11
N PRO A 19 13.10 -0.10 -10.08
CA PRO A 19 14.35 -0.66 -10.58
C PRO A 19 14.38 -0.79 -12.10
N VAL A 20 13.21 -0.85 -12.73
CA VAL A 20 13.04 -0.89 -14.18
C VAL A 20 11.67 -0.38 -14.57
N ARG A 21 11.61 0.48 -15.60
CA ARG A 21 10.33 0.98 -16.12
C ARG A 21 9.75 0.06 -17.17
N ARG A 22 10.57 -0.73 -17.85
CA ARG A 22 10.10 -1.72 -18.82
C ARG A 22 9.18 -2.73 -18.16
N CYS A 23 8.08 -3.08 -18.85
CA CYS A 23 7.14 -4.11 -18.42
C CYS A 23 6.91 -5.12 -19.54
N ASN A 24 6.79 -6.40 -19.17
CA ASN A 24 6.40 -7.48 -20.07
C ASN A 24 4.91 -7.46 -20.45
N LEU A 25 4.09 -6.66 -19.76
CA LEU A 25 2.67 -6.46 -20.05
C LEU A 25 2.37 -5.02 -20.50
N SER A 26 1.17 -4.82 -21.09
CA SER A 26 0.66 -3.51 -21.56
C SER A 26 -0.78 -3.37 -21.11
N CYS A 27 -0.97 -3.01 -19.83
CA CYS A 27 -2.31 -2.76 -19.30
C CYS A 27 -2.78 -1.38 -19.73
N ALA A 28 -4.00 -1.28 -20.29
CA ALA A 28 -4.51 -0.04 -20.89
C ALA A 28 -4.64 1.14 -19.91
N TYR A 29 -4.82 0.88 -18.61
CA TYR A 29 -4.94 1.90 -17.56
C TYR A 29 -3.60 2.30 -16.92
N CYS A 30 -2.49 1.57 -17.23
CA CYS A 30 -1.22 1.76 -16.52
C CYS A 30 -0.42 2.91 -17.14
N ASN A 31 0.08 3.80 -16.30
CA ASN A 31 0.93 4.95 -16.67
C ASN A 31 2.37 4.81 -16.17
N GLU A 32 2.75 3.63 -15.64
CA GLU A 32 4.04 3.42 -14.96
C GLU A 32 5.01 2.53 -15.76
N TYR A 33 4.76 2.26 -17.04
CA TYR A 33 5.63 1.39 -17.84
C TYR A 33 6.00 1.97 -19.19
N ASP A 34 7.06 1.41 -19.74
CA ASP A 34 7.42 1.49 -21.16
C ASP A 34 7.84 0.10 -21.68
N LYS A 35 8.34 0.04 -22.91
CA LYS A 35 8.78 -1.19 -23.57
C LYS A 35 10.27 -1.28 -23.82
N THR A 36 10.99 -0.21 -23.56
CA THR A 36 12.37 -0.02 -24.06
C THR A 36 13.40 0.24 -22.97
N SER A 37 13.01 0.76 -21.80
CA SER A 37 13.95 1.11 -20.73
C SER A 37 14.76 -0.09 -20.25
N GLU A 38 16.05 0.10 -20.09
CA GLU A 38 16.91 -0.86 -19.42
C GLU A 38 16.76 -0.79 -17.89
N PRO A 39 17.04 -1.90 -17.17
CA PRO A 39 17.12 -1.86 -15.73
C PRO A 39 18.15 -0.84 -15.26
N VAL A 40 17.83 -0.15 -14.15
CA VAL A 40 18.80 0.73 -13.49
C VAL A 40 19.96 -0.14 -12.98
N ALA A 41 21.19 0.31 -13.18
CA ALA A 41 22.38 -0.45 -12.76
C ALA A 41 22.32 -0.79 -11.25
N VAL A 42 22.75 -2.01 -10.89
CA VAL A 42 22.66 -2.52 -9.51
C VAL A 42 23.39 -1.64 -8.51
N GLU A 43 24.53 -1.05 -8.90
CA GLU A 43 25.33 -0.15 -8.06
C GLU A 43 24.57 1.15 -7.78
N GLU A 44 23.82 1.67 -8.78
CA GLU A 44 23.00 2.86 -8.60
C GLU A 44 21.80 2.54 -7.70
N MET A 45 21.13 1.42 -7.92
CA MET A 45 20.04 0.97 -7.04
C MET A 45 20.54 0.77 -5.59
N ALA A 46 21.73 0.22 -5.43
CA ALA A 46 22.37 0.06 -4.12
C ALA A 46 22.59 1.41 -3.43
N ARG A 47 23.13 2.41 -4.14
CA ARG A 47 23.29 3.77 -3.60
C ARG A 47 21.97 4.39 -3.17
N ARG A 48 20.89 4.18 -3.96
CA ARG A 48 19.53 4.65 -3.64
C ARG A 48 18.99 4.00 -2.38
N ILE A 49 19.17 2.69 -2.22
CA ILE A 49 18.76 1.94 -1.02
C ILE A 49 19.52 2.47 0.20
N ASP A 50 20.84 2.65 0.10
CA ASP A 50 21.66 3.21 1.19
C ASP A 50 21.20 4.61 1.57
N ARG A 51 20.89 5.46 0.60
CA ARG A 51 20.36 6.80 0.86
C ARG A 51 19.02 6.74 1.60
N LEU A 52 18.11 5.88 1.19
CA LEU A 52 16.84 5.66 1.88
C LEU A 52 17.04 5.15 3.30
N ALA A 53 17.98 4.22 3.51
CA ALA A 53 18.34 3.73 4.83
C ALA A 53 18.91 4.86 5.72
N ALA A 54 19.78 5.72 5.18
CA ALA A 54 20.32 6.89 5.88
C ALA A 54 19.24 7.91 6.28
N LEU A 55 18.16 8.04 5.48
CA LEU A 55 16.97 8.83 5.83
C LEU A 55 16.10 8.14 6.90
N GLY A 56 16.40 6.87 7.24
CA GLY A 56 15.67 6.10 8.24
C GLY A 56 14.39 5.47 7.73
N THR A 57 14.30 5.18 6.45
CA THR A 57 13.14 4.54 5.81
C THR A 57 12.86 3.18 6.42
N LEU A 58 11.60 2.89 6.77
CA LEU A 58 11.23 1.64 7.45
C LEU A 58 10.94 0.50 6.50
N ALA A 59 10.37 0.78 5.35
CA ALA A 59 10.05 -0.21 4.33
C ALA A 59 10.40 0.33 2.93
N ILE A 60 10.94 -0.53 2.08
CA ILE A 60 11.25 -0.23 0.69
C ILE A 60 10.54 -1.23 -0.20
N THR A 61 9.77 -0.73 -1.16
CA THR A 61 8.98 -1.51 -2.11
C THR A 61 9.57 -1.38 -3.51
N PHE A 62 9.91 -2.48 -4.14
CA PHE A 62 10.14 -2.50 -5.57
C PHE A 62 8.82 -2.53 -6.33
N SER A 63 8.67 -1.64 -7.32
CA SER A 63 7.50 -1.50 -8.19
C SER A 63 7.93 -0.94 -9.54
N GLY A 64 7.03 -0.40 -10.33
CA GLY A 64 7.29 0.28 -11.60
C GLY A 64 6.66 -0.44 -12.78
N GLY A 65 7.42 -0.74 -13.83
CA GLY A 65 7.02 -1.63 -14.90
C GLY A 65 6.84 -3.05 -14.38
N GLU A 66 7.83 -3.92 -14.57
CA GLU A 66 7.86 -5.22 -13.91
C GLU A 66 9.21 -5.43 -13.22
N PRO A 67 9.27 -5.35 -11.89
CA PRO A 67 10.53 -5.45 -11.16
C PRO A 67 11.29 -6.77 -11.36
N LEU A 68 10.56 -7.86 -11.63
CA LEU A 68 11.18 -9.17 -11.90
C LEU A 68 11.98 -9.21 -13.22
N LEU A 69 11.92 -8.16 -14.03
CA LEU A 69 12.82 -7.98 -15.19
C LEU A 69 14.21 -7.49 -14.76
N HIS A 70 14.38 -6.99 -13.54
CA HIS A 70 15.70 -6.62 -13.06
C HIS A 70 16.53 -7.88 -12.77
N PRO A 71 17.73 -8.04 -13.39
CA PRO A 71 18.51 -9.28 -13.29
C PRO A 71 18.99 -9.57 -11.85
N GLU A 72 19.28 -8.53 -11.08
CA GLU A 72 19.88 -8.62 -9.74
C GLU A 72 18.92 -8.18 -8.63
N LEU A 73 17.60 -8.41 -8.85
CA LEU A 73 16.57 -7.96 -7.91
C LEU A 73 16.78 -8.58 -6.52
N GLU A 74 17.17 -9.84 -6.45
CA GLU A 74 17.38 -10.54 -5.17
C GLU A 74 18.53 -9.92 -4.37
N THR A 75 19.63 -9.55 -5.01
CA THR A 75 20.76 -8.83 -4.39
C THR A 75 20.30 -7.49 -3.81
N LEU A 76 19.39 -6.80 -4.50
CA LEU A 76 18.81 -5.54 -4.00
C LEU A 76 17.86 -5.80 -2.81
N VAL A 77 17.12 -6.90 -2.80
CA VAL A 77 16.30 -7.32 -1.63
C VAL A 77 17.21 -7.59 -0.42
N GLU A 78 18.28 -8.37 -0.60
CA GLU A 78 19.27 -8.63 0.46
C GLU A 78 19.86 -7.34 1.02
N ARG A 79 20.14 -6.35 0.16
CA ARG A 79 20.66 -5.06 0.60
C ARG A 79 19.66 -4.28 1.45
N ILE A 80 18.38 -4.26 1.08
CA ILE A 80 17.31 -3.64 1.90
C ILE A 80 17.26 -4.32 3.28
N ARG A 81 17.30 -5.64 3.32
CA ARG A 81 17.28 -6.41 4.56
C ARG A 81 18.52 -6.17 5.42
N GLY A 82 19.68 -6.16 4.79
CA GLY A 82 20.96 -5.82 5.45
C GLY A 82 20.99 -4.42 6.07
N ALA A 83 20.26 -3.47 5.49
CA ALA A 83 20.05 -2.13 6.03
C ALA A 83 19.00 -2.06 7.15
N GLY A 84 18.39 -3.19 7.54
CA GLY A 84 17.38 -3.27 8.60
C GLY A 84 15.97 -2.79 8.19
N ALA A 85 15.73 -2.55 6.91
CA ALA A 85 14.42 -2.17 6.40
C ALA A 85 13.61 -3.41 5.97
N ILE A 86 12.29 -3.26 5.90
CA ILE A 86 11.37 -4.25 5.35
C ILE A 86 11.45 -4.21 3.83
N ALA A 87 11.70 -5.35 3.19
CA ALA A 87 11.77 -5.49 1.74
C ALA A 87 10.44 -6.00 1.18
N THR A 88 9.84 -5.24 0.26
CA THR A 88 8.57 -5.63 -0.35
C THR A 88 8.63 -5.52 -1.87
N LEU A 89 7.76 -6.27 -2.55
CA LEU A 89 7.73 -6.37 -4.01
C LEU A 89 6.29 -6.32 -4.52
N ILE A 90 6.03 -5.48 -5.51
CA ILE A 90 4.77 -5.44 -6.28
C ILE A 90 5.08 -5.92 -7.69
N THR A 91 4.42 -6.99 -8.14
CA THR A 91 4.67 -7.63 -9.44
C THR A 91 3.37 -8.03 -10.13
N ASN A 92 3.42 -8.17 -11.45
CA ASN A 92 2.35 -8.83 -12.21
C ASN A 92 2.39 -10.37 -12.11
N GLY A 93 3.42 -10.94 -11.53
CA GLY A 93 3.56 -12.36 -11.25
C GLY A 93 3.93 -13.27 -12.43
N TYR A 94 3.97 -12.76 -13.66
CA TYR A 94 4.21 -13.58 -14.87
C TYR A 94 5.57 -14.27 -14.88
N LEU A 95 6.59 -13.64 -14.31
CA LEU A 95 7.97 -14.12 -14.29
C LEU A 95 8.31 -14.96 -13.05
N LEU A 96 7.32 -15.23 -12.19
CA LEU A 96 7.52 -16.12 -11.04
C LEU A 96 7.70 -17.57 -11.50
N THR A 97 8.73 -18.19 -10.99
CA THR A 97 9.05 -19.60 -11.11
C THR A 97 9.40 -20.16 -9.72
N ALA A 98 9.41 -21.48 -9.54
CA ALA A 98 9.80 -22.10 -8.28
C ALA A 98 11.20 -21.64 -7.83
N GLU A 99 12.15 -21.59 -8.76
CA GLU A 99 13.51 -21.14 -8.48
C GLU A 99 13.54 -19.66 -8.08
N ARG A 100 12.76 -18.81 -8.74
CA ARG A 100 12.66 -17.37 -8.39
C ARG A 100 12.08 -17.17 -6.99
N VAL A 101 11.04 -17.91 -6.62
CA VAL A 101 10.46 -17.87 -5.27
C VAL A 101 11.49 -18.29 -4.22
N LYS A 102 12.20 -19.38 -4.44
CA LYS A 102 13.27 -19.82 -3.53
C LYS A 102 14.41 -18.80 -3.40
N ARG A 103 14.78 -18.11 -4.48
CA ARG A 103 15.77 -17.02 -4.40
C ARG A 103 15.26 -15.83 -3.58
N LEU A 104 14.00 -15.43 -3.78
CA LEU A 104 13.38 -14.37 -3.00
C LEU A 104 13.26 -14.72 -1.51
N ASN A 105 12.97 -16.00 -1.16
CA ASN A 105 13.03 -16.48 0.23
C ASN A 105 14.43 -16.30 0.82
N ARG A 106 15.48 -16.79 0.12
CA ARG A 106 16.87 -16.65 0.59
C ARG A 106 17.31 -15.19 0.73
N ALA A 107 16.87 -14.32 -0.18
CA ALA A 107 17.13 -12.88 -0.11
C ALA A 107 16.41 -12.18 1.06
N GLY A 108 15.45 -12.86 1.69
CA GLY A 108 14.72 -12.33 2.84
C GLY A 108 13.62 -11.35 2.47
N LEU A 109 12.94 -11.56 1.33
CA LEU A 109 11.73 -10.79 1.01
C LEU A 109 10.70 -10.96 2.14
N ASP A 110 10.09 -9.85 2.58
CA ASP A 110 9.09 -9.89 3.65
C ASP A 110 7.66 -9.97 3.11
N TYR A 111 7.41 -9.33 1.95
CA TYR A 111 6.05 -9.18 1.45
C TYR A 111 6.03 -9.09 -0.08
N LEU A 112 5.13 -9.85 -0.68
CA LEU A 112 4.84 -9.83 -2.12
C LEU A 112 3.39 -9.42 -2.37
N GLN A 113 3.16 -8.48 -3.29
CA GLN A 113 1.85 -8.20 -3.83
C GLN A 113 1.79 -8.57 -5.30
N ILE A 114 0.75 -9.32 -5.69
CA ILE A 114 0.43 -9.62 -7.09
C ILE A 114 -0.88 -8.93 -7.45
N SER A 115 -0.93 -8.32 -8.64
CA SER A 115 -2.16 -7.75 -9.18
C SER A 115 -2.84 -8.76 -10.10
N ILE A 116 -4.14 -9.02 -9.88
CA ILE A 116 -5.00 -9.85 -10.75
C ILE A 116 -6.29 -9.09 -11.00
N ASP A 117 -6.51 -8.71 -12.25
CA ASP A 117 -7.57 -7.77 -12.63
C ASP A 117 -8.84 -8.46 -13.13
N ASN A 118 -8.70 -9.66 -13.72
CA ASN A 118 -9.80 -10.42 -14.34
C ASN A 118 -9.58 -11.94 -14.20
N VAL A 119 -10.58 -12.74 -14.57
CA VAL A 119 -10.47 -14.20 -14.63
C VAL A 119 -9.80 -14.64 -15.93
N GLU A 120 -10.26 -14.13 -17.07
CA GLU A 120 -9.67 -14.34 -18.39
C GLU A 120 -8.95 -13.08 -18.84
N PRO A 121 -7.81 -13.19 -19.57
CA PRO A 121 -7.11 -12.03 -20.09
C PRO A 121 -7.96 -11.32 -21.15
N ASP A 122 -7.94 -10.00 -21.14
CA ASP A 122 -8.62 -9.17 -22.12
C ASP A 122 -7.69 -8.09 -22.71
N ASP A 123 -8.22 -7.15 -23.48
CA ASP A 123 -7.47 -6.05 -24.08
C ASP A 123 -7.16 -4.90 -23.09
N VAL A 124 -7.83 -4.86 -21.93
CA VAL A 124 -7.55 -3.91 -20.85
C VAL A 124 -6.40 -4.39 -19.99
N SER A 125 -6.41 -5.68 -19.60
CA SER A 125 -5.37 -6.27 -18.78
C SER A 125 -5.14 -7.76 -19.10
N LYS A 126 -3.86 -8.14 -19.16
CA LYS A 126 -3.44 -9.55 -19.25
C LYS A 126 -3.26 -10.21 -17.87
N LYS A 127 -3.32 -9.45 -16.77
CA LYS A 127 -3.18 -9.95 -15.38
C LYS A 127 -4.42 -10.74 -14.98
N SER A 128 -4.49 -12.00 -15.36
CA SER A 128 -5.68 -12.85 -15.20
C SER A 128 -5.43 -14.05 -14.30
N LEU A 129 -6.49 -14.45 -13.61
CA LEU A 129 -6.46 -15.63 -12.74
C LEU A 129 -6.10 -16.89 -13.53
N LYS A 130 -6.62 -17.05 -14.74
CA LYS A 130 -6.32 -18.20 -15.63
C LYS A 130 -4.82 -18.39 -15.84
N VAL A 131 -4.09 -17.31 -16.10
CA VAL A 131 -2.63 -17.38 -16.32
C VAL A 131 -1.85 -17.54 -15.02
N LEU A 132 -2.34 -16.95 -13.93
CA LEU A 132 -1.60 -16.84 -12.68
C LEU A 132 -1.93 -17.93 -11.66
N ASP A 133 -3.00 -18.72 -11.83
CA ASP A 133 -3.43 -19.72 -10.83
C ASP A 133 -2.34 -20.73 -10.46
N GLN A 134 -1.62 -21.25 -11.43
CA GLN A 134 -0.50 -22.16 -11.16
C GLN A 134 0.63 -21.49 -10.36
N LYS A 135 0.88 -20.18 -10.60
CA LYS A 135 1.88 -19.42 -9.86
C LYS A 135 1.40 -19.08 -8.45
N LEU A 136 0.10 -18.90 -8.25
CA LEU A 136 -0.48 -18.74 -6.93
C LEU A 136 -0.36 -20.03 -6.10
N ARG A 137 -0.58 -21.22 -6.69
CA ARG A 137 -0.35 -22.50 -6.02
C ARG A 137 1.12 -22.68 -5.65
N LEU A 138 2.01 -22.38 -6.59
CA LEU A 138 3.46 -22.42 -6.34
C LEU A 138 3.87 -21.51 -5.17
N LEU A 139 3.28 -20.33 -5.08
CA LEU A 139 3.52 -19.42 -3.94
C LEU A 139 2.94 -19.97 -2.65
N ALA A 140 1.75 -20.59 -2.68
CA ALA A 140 1.16 -21.22 -1.49
C ALA A 140 2.04 -22.35 -0.93
N ASP A 141 2.74 -23.07 -1.82
CA ASP A 141 3.61 -24.18 -1.45
C ASP A 141 5.01 -23.73 -1.01
N LEU A 142 5.56 -22.67 -1.59
CA LEU A 142 6.99 -22.36 -1.47
C LEU A 142 7.31 -21.00 -0.81
N ALA A 143 6.39 -20.06 -0.76
CA ALA A 143 6.72 -18.72 -0.25
C ALA A 143 6.86 -18.71 1.27
N GLU A 144 7.97 -18.16 1.78
CA GLU A 144 8.24 -17.93 3.19
C GLU A 144 7.93 -16.48 3.60
N PHE A 145 7.48 -15.68 2.66
CA PHE A 145 7.06 -14.29 2.83
C PHE A 145 5.54 -14.13 2.72
N ASP A 146 5.03 -13.05 3.27
CA ASP A 146 3.59 -12.73 3.17
C ASP A 146 3.18 -12.43 1.71
N VAL A 147 2.08 -13.03 1.26
CA VAL A 147 1.53 -12.82 -0.09
C VAL A 147 0.17 -12.15 -0.01
N THR A 148 -0.02 -11.10 -0.81
CA THR A 148 -1.31 -10.43 -0.99
C THR A 148 -1.65 -10.36 -2.48
N ILE A 149 -2.88 -10.64 -2.80
CA ILE A 149 -3.41 -10.49 -4.15
C ILE A 149 -4.30 -9.26 -4.19
N ASN A 150 -3.99 -8.34 -5.10
CA ASN A 150 -4.78 -7.14 -5.31
C ASN A 150 -5.59 -7.28 -6.60
N SER A 151 -6.92 -7.25 -6.49
CA SER A 151 -7.81 -7.06 -7.63
C SER A 151 -8.22 -5.60 -7.75
N VAL A 152 -8.85 -5.23 -8.86
CA VAL A 152 -9.18 -3.84 -9.14
C VAL A 152 -10.62 -3.68 -9.64
N LEU A 153 -11.22 -2.55 -9.33
CA LEU A 153 -12.48 -2.07 -9.86
C LEU A 153 -12.30 -0.66 -10.42
N GLY A 154 -12.99 -0.33 -11.48
CA GLY A 154 -12.88 1.00 -12.10
C GLY A 154 -13.58 1.06 -13.44
N SER A 155 -13.63 2.25 -14.04
CA SER A 155 -14.33 2.49 -15.31
C SER A 155 -13.81 1.63 -16.47
N SER A 156 -12.52 1.30 -16.46
CA SER A 156 -11.89 0.47 -17.49
C SER A 156 -12.15 -1.03 -17.34
N ILE A 157 -12.63 -1.49 -16.18
CA ILE A 157 -12.85 -2.92 -15.90
C ILE A 157 -14.18 -3.34 -16.49
N ARG A 158 -14.14 -4.31 -17.43
CA ARG A 158 -15.31 -4.76 -18.18
C ARG A 158 -16.19 -5.72 -17.38
N ARG A 159 -15.59 -6.62 -16.60
CA ARG A 159 -16.27 -7.65 -15.82
C ARG A 159 -15.90 -7.48 -14.33
N PRO A 160 -16.59 -6.60 -13.62
CA PRO A 160 -16.29 -6.35 -12.21
C PRO A 160 -16.48 -7.58 -11.32
N GLU A 161 -17.35 -8.53 -11.72
CA GLU A 161 -17.63 -9.79 -11.03
C GLU A 161 -16.39 -10.70 -10.96
N ASP A 162 -15.45 -10.55 -11.88
CA ASP A 162 -14.18 -11.28 -11.87
C ASP A 162 -13.43 -11.06 -10.57
N ALA A 163 -13.53 -9.85 -9.97
CA ALA A 163 -12.92 -9.56 -8.68
C ALA A 163 -13.46 -10.44 -7.53
N LEU A 164 -14.73 -10.86 -7.56
CA LEU A 164 -15.29 -11.83 -6.60
C LEU A 164 -14.67 -13.21 -6.76
N THR A 165 -14.51 -13.67 -8.00
CA THR A 165 -13.90 -14.95 -8.30
C THR A 165 -12.44 -14.97 -7.86
N VAL A 166 -11.70 -13.90 -8.15
CA VAL A 166 -10.31 -13.73 -7.66
C VAL A 166 -10.28 -13.74 -6.13
N ALA A 167 -11.16 -12.98 -5.47
CA ALA A 167 -11.20 -12.91 -4.01
C ALA A 167 -11.51 -14.26 -3.34
N ARG A 168 -12.40 -15.08 -3.94
CA ARG A 168 -12.70 -16.44 -3.47
C ARG A 168 -11.47 -17.33 -3.62
N ARG A 169 -10.84 -17.34 -4.79
CA ARG A 169 -9.66 -18.15 -5.07
C ARG A 169 -8.47 -17.81 -4.15
N VAL A 170 -8.25 -16.51 -3.93
CA VAL A 170 -7.21 -16.00 -3.02
C VAL A 170 -7.40 -16.53 -1.59
N ARG A 171 -8.64 -16.51 -1.11
CA ARG A 171 -9.01 -17.04 0.21
C ARG A 171 -8.81 -18.56 0.29
N ASP A 172 -9.20 -19.31 -0.75
CA ASP A 172 -9.04 -20.77 -0.81
C ASP A 172 -7.57 -21.19 -0.74
N LEU A 173 -6.66 -20.36 -1.26
CA LEU A 173 -5.21 -20.55 -1.18
C LEU A 173 -4.59 -19.99 0.12
N GLY A 174 -5.39 -19.43 1.03
CA GLY A 174 -4.91 -18.88 2.31
C GLY A 174 -4.25 -17.51 2.23
N PHE A 175 -4.29 -16.85 1.08
CA PHE A 175 -3.69 -15.52 0.90
C PHE A 175 -4.58 -14.39 1.39
N LYS A 176 -3.96 -13.24 1.61
CA LYS A 176 -4.66 -11.96 1.84
C LYS A 176 -5.12 -11.39 0.48
N GLY A 177 -6.36 -10.89 0.43
CA GLY A 177 -6.89 -10.23 -0.77
C GLY A 177 -7.17 -8.77 -0.50
N THR A 178 -6.87 -7.90 -1.48
CA THR A 178 -7.28 -6.49 -1.47
C THR A 178 -8.00 -6.15 -2.78
N VAL A 179 -8.79 -5.09 -2.76
CA VAL A 179 -9.39 -4.54 -3.96
C VAL A 179 -9.06 -3.06 -4.02
N GLY A 180 -8.49 -2.63 -5.15
CA GLY A 180 -8.18 -1.24 -5.43
C GLY A 180 -9.23 -0.60 -6.34
N VAL A 181 -9.45 0.70 -6.17
CA VAL A 181 -10.26 1.49 -7.10
C VAL A 181 -9.31 2.20 -8.06
N LEU A 182 -9.48 1.94 -9.36
CA LEU A 182 -8.64 2.53 -10.41
C LEU A 182 -9.19 3.90 -10.84
N HIS A 183 -8.27 4.83 -11.05
CA HIS A 183 -8.50 6.02 -11.88
C HIS A 183 -8.55 5.63 -13.36
N ASP A 184 -9.08 6.51 -14.18
CA ASP A 184 -9.00 6.38 -15.64
C ASP A 184 -7.61 6.78 -16.18
N GLN A 185 -7.41 6.70 -17.50
CA GLN A 185 -6.15 7.02 -18.15
C GLN A 185 -5.68 8.47 -17.95
N SER A 186 -6.61 9.38 -17.62
CA SER A 186 -6.30 10.77 -17.31
C SER A 186 -5.92 11.02 -15.85
N GLY A 187 -5.89 9.96 -15.02
CA GLY A 187 -5.67 10.04 -13.58
C GLY A 187 -6.89 10.52 -12.80
N GLN A 188 -8.06 10.60 -13.44
CA GLN A 188 -9.31 11.01 -12.80
C GLN A 188 -10.03 9.79 -12.21
N LEU A 189 -10.55 9.96 -11.00
CA LEU A 189 -11.40 8.95 -10.40
C LEU A 189 -12.84 9.10 -10.91
N GLN A 190 -13.35 8.07 -11.61
CA GLN A 190 -14.75 7.99 -12.00
C GLN A 190 -15.55 7.24 -10.93
N PRO A 191 -16.76 7.72 -10.56
CA PRO A 191 -17.64 7.00 -9.64
C PRO A 191 -17.92 5.58 -10.15
N LEU A 192 -17.86 4.60 -9.26
CA LEU A 192 -18.18 3.22 -9.62
C LEU A 192 -19.67 3.07 -9.97
N LYS A 193 -19.95 2.29 -11.01
CA LYS A 193 -21.32 1.90 -11.40
C LYS A 193 -21.98 1.04 -10.32
N PRO A 194 -23.34 0.94 -10.28
CA PRO A 194 -24.04 0.18 -9.25
C PRO A 194 -23.52 -1.26 -9.08
N LEU A 195 -23.31 -1.99 -10.18
CA LEU A 195 -22.77 -3.35 -10.15
C LEU A 195 -21.37 -3.41 -9.52
N GLN A 196 -20.48 -2.48 -9.86
CA GLN A 196 -19.13 -2.41 -9.29
C GLN A 196 -19.15 -2.11 -7.79
N ARG A 197 -20.09 -1.27 -7.35
CA ARG A 197 -20.31 -1.00 -5.92
C ARG A 197 -20.80 -2.23 -5.18
N SER A 198 -21.75 -2.96 -5.74
CA SER A 198 -22.24 -4.22 -5.18
C SER A 198 -21.12 -5.25 -5.02
N VAL A 199 -20.29 -5.41 -6.06
CA VAL A 199 -19.11 -6.30 -6.03
C VAL A 199 -18.13 -5.87 -4.93
N TYR A 200 -17.83 -4.57 -4.82
CA TYR A 200 -16.96 -4.04 -3.78
C TYR A 200 -17.50 -4.36 -2.38
N ASP A 201 -18.78 -4.09 -2.14
CA ASP A 201 -19.44 -4.33 -0.85
C ASP A 201 -19.46 -5.83 -0.51
N GLU A 202 -19.70 -6.73 -1.48
CA GLU A 202 -19.65 -8.18 -1.30
C GLU A 202 -18.23 -8.66 -0.92
N ILE A 203 -17.19 -8.17 -1.60
CA ILE A 203 -15.80 -8.49 -1.26
C ILE A 203 -15.48 -8.06 0.18
N LEU A 204 -15.87 -6.85 0.58
CA LEU A 204 -15.64 -6.36 1.94
C LEU A 204 -16.35 -7.21 3.00
N ASN A 205 -17.61 -7.59 2.73
CA ASN A 205 -18.42 -8.38 3.67
C ASN A 205 -17.95 -9.83 3.78
N SER A 206 -17.34 -10.39 2.73
CA SER A 206 -16.84 -11.77 2.70
C SER A 206 -15.49 -11.97 3.41
N ARG A 207 -14.81 -10.90 3.81
CA ARG A 207 -13.47 -10.96 4.43
C ARG A 207 -13.52 -11.37 5.90
N ARG A 208 -12.52 -12.15 6.34
CA ARG A 208 -12.28 -12.36 7.77
C ARG A 208 -11.80 -11.05 8.38
N LYS A 209 -12.54 -10.53 9.35
CA LYS A 209 -12.15 -9.33 10.10
C LYS A 209 -10.92 -9.66 10.98
N SER A 210 -9.76 -9.18 10.59
CA SER A 210 -8.51 -9.32 11.34
C SER A 210 -7.98 -7.96 11.74
N PHE A 211 -7.42 -7.86 12.95
CA PHE A 211 -6.79 -6.62 13.45
C PHE A 211 -5.64 -6.13 12.55
N PHE A 212 -4.90 -7.07 11.97
CA PHE A 212 -3.75 -6.76 11.12
C PHE A 212 -4.10 -6.76 9.62
N SER A 213 -5.40 -6.90 9.26
CA SER A 213 -5.78 -6.79 7.86
C SER A 213 -5.71 -5.33 7.42
N PHE A 214 -5.07 -5.09 6.29
CA PHE A 214 -5.06 -3.78 5.64
C PHE A 214 -6.46 -3.24 5.31
N ASP A 215 -7.50 -4.03 5.49
CA ASP A 215 -8.89 -3.65 5.26
C ASP A 215 -9.32 -2.47 6.11
N TYR A 216 -8.82 -2.36 7.33
CA TYR A 216 -9.10 -1.20 8.18
C TYR A 216 -8.45 0.08 7.66
N TYR A 217 -7.29 -0.03 7.02
CA TYR A 217 -6.55 1.10 6.46
C TYR A 217 -7.08 1.52 5.08
N ASN A 218 -7.96 0.73 4.46
CA ASN A 218 -8.57 1.02 3.16
C ASN A 218 -9.99 1.63 3.27
N GLN A 219 -10.39 2.13 4.44
CA GLN A 219 -11.69 2.78 4.61
C GLN A 219 -11.92 3.98 3.68
N PHE A 220 -10.85 4.68 3.30
CA PHE A 220 -10.88 5.78 2.33
C PHE A 220 -11.52 5.36 1.00
N GLN A 221 -11.38 4.09 0.59
CA GLN A 221 -11.96 3.60 -0.65
C GLN A 221 -13.49 3.57 -0.62
N LYS A 222 -14.12 3.44 0.55
CA LYS A 222 -15.59 3.49 0.68
C LYS A 222 -16.18 4.82 0.19
N ASN A 223 -15.48 5.92 0.42
CA ASN A 223 -15.87 7.21 -0.11
C ASN A 223 -15.65 7.27 -1.62
N LEU A 224 -14.47 6.85 -2.08
CA LEU A 224 -14.12 6.87 -3.50
C LEU A 224 -15.09 6.03 -4.34
N VAL A 225 -15.49 4.84 -3.86
CA VAL A 225 -16.50 3.97 -4.49
C VAL A 225 -17.83 4.69 -4.70
N ARG A 226 -18.18 5.62 -3.82
CA ARG A 226 -19.39 6.43 -3.87
C ARG A 226 -19.21 7.78 -4.57
N GLY A 227 -18.00 8.09 -5.06
CA GLY A 227 -17.67 9.38 -5.65
C GLY A 227 -17.57 10.52 -4.64
N LEU A 228 -17.32 10.19 -3.36
CA LEU A 228 -17.21 11.17 -2.29
C LEU A 228 -15.74 11.46 -1.97
N PRO A 229 -15.38 12.71 -1.63
CA PRO A 229 -14.03 13.08 -1.26
C PRO A 229 -13.67 12.53 0.12
N ASN A 230 -12.38 12.26 0.32
CA ASN A 230 -11.81 11.99 1.63
C ASN A 230 -11.25 13.28 2.25
N GLN A 231 -11.39 13.41 3.57
CA GLN A 231 -10.76 14.49 4.35
C GLN A 231 -9.53 13.90 5.06
N TRP A 232 -8.35 14.22 4.55
CA TRP A 232 -7.08 13.75 5.09
C TRP A 232 -5.92 14.61 4.58
N HIS A 233 -4.76 14.48 5.21
CA HIS A 233 -3.55 15.18 4.77
C HIS A 233 -2.58 14.20 4.11
N CYS A 234 -2.28 14.43 2.82
CA CYS A 234 -1.34 13.62 2.06
C CYS A 234 0.10 13.88 2.50
N ARG A 235 0.78 12.85 3.01
CA ARG A 235 2.17 12.90 3.49
C ARG A 235 3.21 12.48 2.44
N ALA A 236 2.82 12.45 1.16
CA ALA A 236 3.74 12.14 0.06
C ALA A 236 4.87 13.17 -0.04
N GLY A 237 6.07 12.70 -0.38
CA GLY A 237 7.31 13.48 -0.33
C GLY A 237 7.97 13.50 1.06
N GLY A 238 7.26 13.16 2.12
CA GLY A 238 7.81 13.10 3.49
C GLY A 238 7.79 11.71 4.08
N ARG A 239 6.58 11.19 4.34
CA ARG A 239 6.38 9.89 4.97
C ARG A 239 6.29 8.75 3.97
N TYR A 240 5.86 9.04 2.77
CA TYR A 240 5.89 8.19 1.60
C TYR A 240 6.76 8.84 0.53
N LEU A 241 7.68 8.09 -0.04
CA LEU A 241 8.56 8.52 -1.14
C LEU A 241 8.31 7.63 -2.36
N TYR A 242 8.30 8.23 -3.54
CA TYR A 242 8.26 7.53 -4.82
C TYR A 242 9.49 7.91 -5.63
N ILE A 243 10.38 6.96 -5.86
CA ILE A 243 11.65 7.17 -6.55
C ILE A 243 11.58 6.49 -7.91
N CYS A 244 11.58 7.30 -8.98
CA CYS A 244 11.56 6.79 -10.33
C CYS A 244 12.93 6.24 -10.78
N GLU A 245 12.95 5.67 -11.97
CA GLU A 245 14.14 5.14 -12.64
C GLU A 245 15.23 6.20 -12.83
N ASP A 246 14.84 7.46 -12.94
CA ASP A 246 15.74 8.64 -13.07
C ASP A 246 16.40 9.06 -11.75
N GLY A 247 16.01 8.44 -10.62
CA GLY A 247 16.55 8.76 -9.29
C GLY A 247 15.93 9.99 -8.64
N LEU A 248 14.88 10.56 -9.22
CA LEU A 248 14.16 11.67 -8.63
C LEU A 248 13.09 11.21 -7.65
N VAL A 249 12.94 11.96 -6.57
CA VAL A 249 11.84 11.79 -5.60
C VAL A 249 10.60 12.49 -6.12
N HIS A 250 9.51 11.76 -6.23
CA HIS A 250 8.19 12.28 -6.56
C HIS A 250 7.18 12.03 -5.44
N TYR A 251 6.04 12.69 -5.48
CA TYR A 251 4.98 12.45 -4.49
C TYR A 251 4.42 11.03 -4.58
N CYS A 252 4.04 10.61 -5.77
CA CYS A 252 3.56 9.24 -6.03
C CYS A 252 3.51 8.98 -7.53
N SER A 253 3.09 7.80 -7.95
CA SER A 253 2.94 7.41 -9.35
C SER A 253 2.02 8.35 -10.16
N GLN A 254 1.00 8.95 -9.49
CA GLN A 254 0.05 9.87 -10.12
C GLN A 254 0.52 11.34 -10.14
N GLN A 255 1.56 11.67 -9.38
CA GLN A 255 2.11 13.02 -9.25
C GLN A 255 3.62 13.01 -9.54
N ARG A 256 3.99 12.35 -10.64
CA ARG A 256 5.36 12.38 -11.17
C ARG A 256 5.68 13.80 -11.64
N GLY A 257 6.93 14.21 -11.46
CA GLY A 257 7.38 15.58 -11.74
C GLY A 257 7.34 16.51 -10.51
N PHE A 258 6.75 16.08 -9.40
CA PHE A 258 6.68 16.86 -8.15
C PHE A 258 7.11 16.01 -6.95
N PRO A 259 8.02 16.49 -6.07
CA PRO A 259 8.82 17.70 -6.19
C PRO A 259 9.95 17.58 -7.22
N ALA A 260 10.25 16.39 -7.74
CA ALA A 260 11.30 16.09 -8.73
C ALA A 260 12.72 16.46 -8.23
N ILE A 261 13.02 16.16 -6.97
CA ILE A 261 14.32 16.41 -6.36
C ILE A 261 15.16 15.14 -6.40
N PRO A 262 16.45 15.18 -6.79
CA PRO A 262 17.29 13.99 -6.79
C PRO A 262 17.38 13.35 -5.37
N LEU A 263 17.20 12.03 -5.28
CA LEU A 263 17.26 11.31 -4.01
C LEU A 263 18.62 11.50 -3.31
N ALA A 264 19.71 11.59 -4.07
CA ALA A 264 21.06 11.79 -3.56
C ALA A 264 21.18 13.07 -2.70
N SER A 265 20.46 14.14 -3.06
CA SER A 265 20.44 15.41 -2.36
C SER A 265 19.20 15.62 -1.47
N TYR A 266 18.27 14.64 -1.43
CA TYR A 266 17.04 14.75 -0.65
C TYR A 266 17.33 14.73 0.86
N THR A 267 16.95 15.77 1.57
CA THR A 267 17.32 16.01 2.98
C THR A 267 16.14 15.78 3.95
N ARG A 268 16.40 15.89 5.25
CA ARG A 268 15.33 15.90 6.27
C ARG A 268 14.43 17.13 6.17
N ASP A 269 15.00 18.27 5.76
CA ASP A 269 14.23 19.50 5.57
C ASP A 269 13.26 19.35 4.39
N ASP A 270 13.68 18.63 3.34
CA ASP A 270 12.79 18.28 2.22
C ASP A 270 11.66 17.36 2.70
N LEU A 271 11.97 16.31 3.48
CA LEU A 271 10.96 15.43 4.07
C LEU A 271 9.92 16.23 4.88
N GLU A 272 10.36 17.17 5.69
CA GLU A 272 9.48 17.98 6.52
C GLU A 272 8.64 18.95 5.69
N ARG A 273 9.26 19.66 4.76
CA ARG A 273 8.60 20.60 3.84
C ARG A 273 7.53 19.89 3.03
N GLU A 274 7.91 18.79 2.36
CA GLU A 274 7.01 18.07 1.49
C GLU A 274 5.90 17.32 2.25
N SER A 275 6.15 16.87 3.47
CA SER A 275 5.12 16.29 4.33
C SER A 275 4.02 17.29 4.70
N LYS A 276 4.34 18.58 4.79
CA LYS A 276 3.40 19.66 5.12
C LYS A 276 2.68 20.25 3.91
N ALA A 277 3.25 20.08 2.71
CA ALA A 277 2.72 20.64 1.47
C ALA A 277 1.31 20.09 1.17
N VAL A 278 0.39 20.98 0.80
CA VAL A 278 -0.98 20.62 0.39
C VAL A 278 -0.95 20.03 -1.01
N LYS A 279 -1.57 18.88 -1.21
CA LYS A 279 -1.73 18.23 -2.52
C LYS A 279 -3.21 18.29 -2.91
N SER A 280 -3.52 19.03 -3.96
CA SER A 280 -4.91 19.26 -4.41
C SER A 280 -5.66 17.99 -4.83
N CYS A 281 -4.91 16.95 -5.26
CA CYS A 281 -5.48 15.64 -5.62
C CYS A 281 -5.90 14.79 -4.41
N ALA A 282 -5.51 15.15 -3.17
CA ALA A 282 -5.70 14.33 -1.98
C ALA A 282 -7.16 13.87 -1.77
N PRO A 283 -8.21 14.71 -1.93
CA PRO A 283 -9.58 14.28 -1.68
C PRO A 283 -10.03 13.06 -2.47
N TYR A 284 -9.54 12.89 -3.68
CA TYR A 284 -9.91 11.79 -4.59
C TYR A 284 -8.75 10.84 -4.89
N CYS A 285 -7.72 10.84 -4.06
CA CYS A 285 -6.56 9.97 -4.24
C CYS A 285 -6.92 8.49 -4.08
N SER A 286 -6.56 7.67 -5.06
CA SER A 286 -6.75 6.20 -5.03
C SER A 286 -5.48 5.42 -4.64
N VAL A 287 -4.36 6.10 -4.37
CA VAL A 287 -3.08 5.46 -4.06
C VAL A 287 -3.07 4.95 -2.62
N SER A 288 -3.38 3.69 -2.43
CA SER A 288 -3.53 3.05 -1.10
C SER A 288 -2.31 3.20 -0.20
N CYS A 289 -1.11 3.06 -0.75
CA CYS A 289 0.14 3.16 0.03
C CYS A 289 0.29 4.52 0.73
N VAL A 290 -0.09 5.60 0.04
CA VAL A 290 -0.01 6.96 0.59
C VAL A 290 -1.03 7.16 1.71
N HIS A 291 -2.26 6.66 1.53
CA HIS A 291 -3.30 6.70 2.56
C HIS A 291 -2.89 5.92 3.81
N GLN A 292 -2.37 4.71 3.64
CA GLN A 292 -1.96 3.84 4.75
C GLN A 292 -0.83 4.47 5.58
N VAL A 293 0.11 5.12 4.91
CA VAL A 293 1.20 5.83 5.59
C VAL A 293 0.68 7.06 6.33
N ALA A 294 -0.19 7.85 5.71
CA ALA A 294 -0.79 9.03 6.35
C ALA A 294 -1.68 8.65 7.55
N ALA A 295 -2.39 7.53 7.48
CA ALA A 295 -3.21 7.02 8.58
C ALA A 295 -2.41 6.76 9.86
N LEU A 296 -1.12 6.39 9.77
CA LEU A 296 -0.24 6.23 10.93
C LEU A 296 0.09 7.58 11.58
N ASP A 297 0.25 8.63 10.80
CA ASP A 297 0.45 9.97 11.33
C ASP A 297 -0.85 10.55 11.93
N ASP A 298 -1.99 10.31 11.30
CA ASP A 298 -3.30 10.67 11.86
C ASP A 298 -3.51 9.97 13.21
N LEU A 299 -3.16 8.68 13.33
CA LEU A 299 -3.25 7.95 14.59
C LEU A 299 -2.33 8.53 15.66
N ARG A 300 -1.16 9.03 15.28
CA ARG A 300 -0.21 9.68 16.21
C ARG A 300 -0.68 11.07 16.64
N GLU A 301 -1.18 11.87 15.70
CA GLU A 301 -1.52 13.29 15.91
C GLU A 301 -2.91 13.44 16.55
N ASN A 302 -3.87 12.66 16.07
CA ASN A 302 -5.28 12.74 16.46
C ASN A 302 -5.87 11.33 16.70
N PRO A 303 -5.39 10.57 17.71
CA PRO A 303 -5.72 9.15 17.86
C PRO A 303 -7.23 8.89 18.00
N ARG A 304 -7.97 9.81 18.64
CA ARG A 304 -9.42 9.66 18.79
C ARG A 304 -10.16 9.80 17.47
N GLU A 305 -9.80 10.83 16.70
CA GLU A 305 -10.43 11.09 15.40
C GLU A 305 -10.05 9.99 14.39
N ALA A 306 -8.78 9.58 14.35
CA ALA A 306 -8.33 8.47 13.52
C ALA A 306 -9.08 7.18 13.85
N LEU A 307 -9.19 6.82 15.14
CA LEU A 307 -9.93 5.63 15.56
C LEU A 307 -11.43 5.73 15.25
N SER A 308 -12.05 6.90 15.37
CA SER A 308 -13.46 7.08 15.01
C SER A 308 -13.70 6.93 13.50
N ARG A 309 -12.75 7.36 12.66
CA ARG A 309 -12.82 7.15 11.21
C ARG A 309 -12.64 5.66 10.84
N PHE A 310 -11.71 4.98 11.51
CA PHE A 310 -11.47 3.55 11.25
C PHE A 310 -12.58 2.65 11.78
N PHE A 311 -13.19 3.04 12.89
CA PHE A 311 -14.20 2.25 13.61
C PHE A 311 -15.41 3.13 13.96
N PRO A 312 -16.20 3.55 12.95
CA PRO A 312 -17.36 4.38 13.21
C PRO A 312 -18.33 3.64 14.13
N SER A 313 -18.57 4.22 15.31
CA SER A 313 -19.63 3.79 16.23
C SER A 313 -20.94 4.43 15.79
N ARG A 314 -22.06 3.69 15.86
CA ARG A 314 -23.37 4.33 15.79
C ARG A 314 -23.55 5.18 17.05
N GLU A 315 -24.04 6.40 16.89
CA GLU A 315 -24.33 7.28 18.02
C GLU A 315 -25.19 6.56 19.08
N GLY A 316 -24.74 6.57 20.33
CA GLY A 316 -25.44 5.96 21.46
C GLY A 316 -25.16 4.46 21.70
N GLN A 317 -24.40 3.78 20.83
CA GLN A 317 -23.96 2.39 21.06
C GLN A 317 -22.45 2.38 21.36
N GLY A 318 -22.04 1.56 22.35
CA GLY A 318 -20.62 1.34 22.66
C GLY A 318 -19.83 0.84 21.45
N ALA A 319 -18.52 0.59 21.62
CA ALA A 319 -17.68 0.08 20.53
C ALA A 319 -18.35 -1.08 19.79
N PRO A 320 -18.30 -1.10 18.43
CA PRO A 320 -18.93 -2.14 17.63
C PRO A 320 -18.57 -3.54 18.15
N THR A 321 -19.57 -4.39 18.41
CA THR A 321 -19.39 -5.70 19.07
C THR A 321 -18.64 -6.71 18.19
N ASP A 322 -18.57 -6.47 16.91
CA ASP A 322 -17.90 -7.30 15.90
C ASP A 322 -16.41 -6.99 15.70
N LEU A 323 -15.87 -6.02 16.44
CA LEU A 323 -14.44 -5.72 16.42
C LEU A 323 -13.63 -6.75 17.23
N PRO A 324 -12.41 -7.11 16.79
CA PRO A 324 -11.49 -7.91 17.60
C PRO A 324 -11.28 -7.34 19.00
N ARG A 325 -11.16 -8.22 20.02
CA ARG A 325 -11.03 -7.80 21.42
C ARG A 325 -10.01 -6.68 21.67
N PRO A 326 -8.78 -6.71 21.09
CA PRO A 326 -7.81 -5.63 21.29
C PRO A 326 -8.31 -4.28 20.76
N ILE A 327 -9.00 -4.27 19.61
CA ILE A 327 -9.54 -3.03 19.03
C ILE A 327 -10.71 -2.51 19.85
N ARG A 328 -11.60 -3.39 20.32
CA ARG A 328 -12.68 -2.97 21.25
C ARG A 328 -12.11 -2.32 22.48
N LEU A 329 -11.00 -2.84 23.00
CA LEU A 329 -10.33 -2.29 24.17
C LEU A 329 -9.73 -0.91 23.83
N LEU A 330 -9.09 -0.76 22.70
CA LEU A 330 -8.54 0.51 22.20
C LEU A 330 -9.64 1.53 21.93
N THR A 331 -10.70 1.15 21.23
CA THR A 331 -11.84 2.05 20.95
C THR A 331 -12.56 2.42 22.24
N TRP A 332 -12.78 1.46 23.14
CA TRP A 332 -13.36 1.71 24.47
C TRP A 332 -12.48 2.65 25.30
N PHE A 333 -11.15 2.53 25.19
CA PHE A 333 -10.21 3.35 25.95
C PHE A 333 -10.07 4.76 25.37
N PHE A 334 -10.04 4.94 24.05
CA PHE A 334 -9.74 6.21 23.39
C PHE A 334 -10.95 6.98 22.84
N LEU A 335 -12.07 6.31 22.55
CA LEU A 335 -13.24 6.93 21.91
C LEU A 335 -14.28 7.60 22.82
N PRO A 336 -14.38 7.36 24.15
CA PRO A 336 -15.36 8.10 24.94
C PRO A 336 -15.06 9.60 24.92
N SER A 337 -16.05 10.36 24.58
CA SER A 337 -15.98 11.81 24.36
C SER A 337 -15.59 12.64 25.60
N LYS A 338 -15.74 12.07 26.81
CA LYS A 338 -15.34 12.73 28.07
C LYS A 338 -14.70 11.72 29.03
N PRO A 339 -13.38 11.49 28.95
CA PRO A 339 -12.69 10.66 29.93
C PRO A 339 -12.57 11.47 31.24
N HIS A 340 -13.12 10.96 32.33
CA HIS A 340 -13.00 11.56 33.65
C HIS A 340 -11.90 10.92 34.50
N GLY A 341 -11.19 11.73 35.31
CA GLY A 341 -10.29 11.30 36.38
C GLY A 341 -9.12 10.40 35.94
N LYS A 342 -8.90 9.30 36.68
CA LYS A 342 -7.76 8.37 36.52
C LYS A 342 -7.60 7.82 35.09
N ARG A 343 -8.70 7.67 34.34
CA ARG A 343 -8.69 7.19 32.95
C ARG A 343 -7.96 8.13 32.01
N ARG A 344 -8.08 9.43 32.20
CA ARG A 344 -7.36 10.46 31.39
C ARG A 344 -5.85 10.38 31.64
N VAL A 345 -5.44 10.14 32.87
CA VAL A 345 -4.02 9.99 33.24
C VAL A 345 -3.42 8.75 32.58
N PHE A 346 -4.13 7.60 32.64
CA PHE A 346 -3.70 6.36 31.99
C PHE A 346 -3.65 6.49 30.45
N GLN A 347 -4.63 7.15 29.85
CA GLN A 347 -4.65 7.42 28.41
C GLN A 347 -3.43 8.25 27.99
N ASN A 348 -3.15 9.34 28.71
CA ASN A 348 -2.00 10.20 28.40
C ASN A 348 -0.67 9.49 28.62
N ALA A 349 -0.55 8.65 29.65
CA ALA A 349 0.66 7.84 29.87
C ALA A 349 0.86 6.80 28.76
N ALA A 350 -0.18 6.08 28.35
CA ALA A 350 -0.13 5.12 27.25
C ALA A 350 0.23 5.79 25.91
N LEU A 351 -0.34 6.98 25.62
CA LEU A 351 -0.01 7.76 24.44
C LEU A 351 1.46 8.20 24.42
N ARG A 352 1.99 8.67 25.57
CA ARG A 352 3.40 9.03 25.70
C ARG A 352 4.34 7.85 25.50
N ILE A 353 4.01 6.66 26.05
CA ILE A 353 4.80 5.42 25.84
C ILE A 353 4.83 5.02 24.38
N LEU A 354 3.72 5.22 23.65
CA LEU A 354 3.61 4.93 22.24
C LEU A 354 4.21 6.03 21.35
N GLY A 355 4.69 7.14 21.93
CA GLY A 355 5.19 8.30 21.16
C GLY A 355 4.10 9.07 20.43
N VAL A 356 2.87 8.97 20.90
CA VAL A 356 1.69 9.69 20.38
C VAL A 356 1.50 10.97 21.22
N LYS A 357 1.22 12.09 20.57
CA LYS A 357 1.03 13.41 21.25
C LYS A 357 -0.28 13.51 21.99
#